data_981c0c5f8e90827fb07158537daf394c
#
_entry.id   981c0c5f8e90827fb07158537daf394c
#
_cell.length_a   1.000
_cell.length_b   1.000
_cell.length_c   1.000
_cell.angle_alpha   90.00
_cell.angle_beta   90.00
_cell.angle_gamma   90.00
#
_symmetry.space_group_name_H-M   'P 1'
#
loop_
_entity.id
_entity.type
_entity.pdbx_description
1 polymer ?
#
loop_
_entity_poly.entity_id
_entity_poly.type
_entity_poly.pdbx_seq_one_letter_code
_entity_poly.pdbx_strand_id
1 'polypeptide(L)'
;EFGRTIYSQGKLTKTNHGRDHHSRCFTTWVAGGGFKAGYEHGQTDDHSYNIVKDPVHINDLNATLLQQMGIDHERLTYRFLGLDQRLTGVEGAKVIPQLVA
;
A
#
# COMPACT_ATOMS: atom_id res chain seq x y z
N GLU A 1 -7.64 6.02 -0.02
CA GLU A 1 -7.72 5.69 1.40
C GLU A 1 -7.48 4.18 1.60
N PHE A 2 -7.41 3.74 2.81
CA PHE A 2 -7.22 2.35 3.22
C PHE A 2 -8.57 1.61 3.38
N GLY A 3 -8.51 0.33 3.76
CA GLY A 3 -9.66 -0.54 3.89
C GLY A 3 -10.61 -0.24 5.03
N ARG A 4 -11.70 -0.99 5.06
CA ARG A 4 -12.74 -0.93 6.08
C ARG A 4 -12.98 -2.32 6.67
N THR A 5 -13.34 -2.36 7.95
CA THR A 5 -13.73 -3.61 8.64
C THR A 5 -15.03 -4.18 8.08
N ILE A 6 -15.27 -5.46 8.34
CA ILE A 6 -16.54 -6.13 7.98
C ILE A 6 -17.68 -5.80 8.94
N TYR A 7 -17.39 -5.24 10.10
CA TYR A 7 -18.35 -4.87 11.12
C TYR A 7 -18.60 -3.36 11.14
N SER A 8 -19.71 -2.94 11.73
CA SER A 8 -20.08 -1.54 11.80
C SER A 8 -19.32 -0.80 12.90
N GLN A 9 -19.03 0.46 12.64
CA GLN A 9 -18.57 1.41 13.63
C GLN A 9 -19.75 1.83 14.52
N GLY A 10 -19.76 1.38 15.76
CA GLY A 10 -20.85 1.62 16.69
C GLY A 10 -22.11 0.82 16.37
N LYS A 11 -23.26 1.30 16.84
CA LYS A 11 -24.54 0.62 16.68
C LYS A 11 -25.06 0.74 15.24
N LEU A 12 -25.31 -0.39 14.60
CA LEU A 12 -25.94 -0.45 13.29
C LEU A 12 -27.41 0.00 13.40
N THR A 13 -27.82 0.93 12.56
CA THR A 13 -29.21 1.42 12.44
C THR A 13 -29.59 1.50 10.96
N LYS A 14 -30.85 1.87 10.69
CA LYS A 14 -31.33 2.08 9.30
C LYS A 14 -30.57 3.21 8.57
N THR A 15 -29.97 4.13 9.30
CA THR A 15 -29.28 5.32 8.76
C THR A 15 -27.81 5.37 9.10
N ASN A 16 -27.30 4.46 9.94
CA ASN A 16 -25.89 4.36 10.30
C ASN A 16 -25.35 2.99 9.88
N HIS A 17 -24.55 2.99 8.82
CA HIS A 17 -23.92 1.79 8.24
C HIS A 17 -22.40 1.92 8.13
N GLY A 18 -21.81 2.94 8.78
CA GLY A 18 -20.36 3.16 8.76
C GLY A 18 -19.59 1.95 9.27
N ARG A 19 -18.44 1.67 8.67
CA ARG A 19 -17.49 0.63 9.10
C ARG A 19 -16.20 1.29 9.55
N ASP A 20 -15.50 0.65 10.49
CA ASP A 20 -14.22 1.16 11.00
C ASP A 20 -13.15 1.20 9.90
N HIS A 21 -12.20 2.11 10.06
CA HIS A 21 -10.98 2.13 9.27
C HIS A 21 -10.14 0.88 9.52
N HIS A 22 -9.59 0.30 8.46
CA HIS A 22 -8.74 -0.88 8.56
C HIS A 22 -7.52 -0.73 7.65
N SER A 23 -6.48 -0.11 8.18
CA SER A 23 -5.25 0.22 7.45
C SER A 23 -4.34 -0.98 7.17
N ARG A 24 -4.58 -2.13 7.81
CA ARG A 24 -3.73 -3.31 7.71
C ARG A 24 -4.01 -4.20 6.50
N CYS A 25 -5.18 -4.03 5.90
CA CYS A 25 -5.61 -4.87 4.79
C CYS A 25 -6.51 -4.09 3.84
N PHE A 26 -6.05 -3.85 2.62
CA PHE A 26 -6.82 -3.18 1.58
C PHE A 26 -6.20 -3.44 0.21
N THR A 27 -6.96 -3.19 -0.84
CA THR A 27 -6.51 -3.31 -2.23
C THR A 27 -6.19 -1.94 -2.80
N THR A 28 -5.07 -1.86 -3.50
CA THR A 28 -4.69 -0.72 -4.34
C THR A 28 -4.53 -1.22 -5.77
N TRP A 29 -4.83 -0.40 -6.77
CA TRP A 29 -4.55 -0.73 -8.14
C TRP A 29 -3.67 0.34 -8.80
N VAL A 30 -2.84 -0.09 -9.75
CA VAL A 30 -1.96 0.77 -10.54
C VAL A 30 -2.12 0.41 -12.03
N ALA A 31 -1.90 1.38 -12.91
CA ALA A 31 -1.99 1.16 -14.34
C ALA A 31 -0.94 1.98 -15.11
N GLY A 32 -0.37 1.39 -16.15
CA GLY A 32 0.68 2.02 -16.96
C GLY A 32 2.04 2.02 -16.28
N GLY A 33 2.96 2.88 -16.74
CA GLY A 33 4.27 3.09 -16.13
C GLY A 33 5.15 1.83 -16.01
N GLY A 34 4.95 0.80 -16.85
CA GLY A 34 5.71 -0.45 -16.78
C GLY A 34 5.17 -1.48 -15.78
N PHE A 35 4.01 -1.24 -15.15
CA PHE A 35 3.34 -2.27 -14.35
C PHE A 35 2.69 -3.34 -15.23
N LYS A 36 2.70 -4.59 -14.75
CA LYS A 36 2.05 -5.70 -15.45
C LYS A 36 0.55 -5.50 -15.55
N ALA A 37 0.03 -5.53 -16.79
CA ALA A 37 -1.40 -5.47 -17.02
C ALA A 37 -2.10 -6.77 -16.60
N GLY A 38 -3.27 -6.65 -15.95
CA GLY A 38 -4.09 -7.81 -15.57
C GLY A 38 -3.45 -8.74 -14.54
N TYR A 39 -2.47 -8.25 -13.78
CA TYR A 39 -1.79 -9.03 -12.74
C TYR A 39 -2.33 -8.68 -11.37
N GLU A 40 -2.64 -9.69 -10.58
CA GLU A 40 -3.04 -9.57 -9.18
C GLU A 40 -1.90 -10.06 -8.29
N HIS A 41 -1.57 -9.30 -7.25
CA HIS A 41 -0.51 -9.60 -6.29
C HIS A 41 -1.07 -9.61 -4.88
N GLY A 42 -0.72 -10.65 -4.15
CA GLY A 42 -1.20 -10.84 -2.79
C GLY A 42 -2.62 -11.39 -2.70
N GLN A 43 -3.01 -11.74 -1.49
CA GLN A 43 -4.34 -12.28 -1.22
C GLN A 43 -4.75 -11.95 0.22
N THR A 44 -6.02 -11.65 0.40
CA THR A 44 -6.63 -11.47 1.72
C THR A 44 -7.39 -12.74 2.13
N ASP A 45 -7.75 -12.83 3.42
CA ASP A 45 -8.74 -13.81 3.87
C ASP A 45 -10.14 -13.46 3.34
N ASP A 46 -11.09 -14.38 3.54
CA ASP A 46 -12.47 -14.25 3.04
C ASP A 46 -13.21 -13.02 3.58
N HIS A 47 -12.73 -12.45 4.66
CA HIS A 47 -13.31 -11.26 5.29
C HIS A 47 -12.55 -9.96 4.94
N SER A 48 -11.50 -10.05 4.10
CA SER A 48 -10.61 -8.92 3.81
C SER A 48 -10.04 -8.25 5.07
N TYR A 49 -9.82 -9.05 6.11
CA TYR A 49 -9.34 -8.58 7.41
C TYR A 49 -7.84 -8.76 7.59
N ASN A 50 -7.29 -9.87 7.08
CA ASN A 50 -5.86 -10.14 7.10
C ASN A 50 -5.33 -10.40 5.69
N ILE A 51 -4.06 -10.05 5.48
CA ILE A 51 -3.33 -10.48 4.29
C ILE A 51 -2.75 -11.86 4.57
N VAL A 52 -3.08 -12.84 3.73
CA VAL A 52 -2.68 -14.25 3.89
C VAL A 52 -1.59 -14.68 2.92
N LYS A 53 -1.34 -13.88 1.87
CA LYS A 53 -0.31 -14.17 0.87
C LYS A 53 0.31 -12.89 0.32
N ASP A 54 1.61 -12.92 0.10
CA ASP A 54 2.41 -11.87 -0.57
C ASP A 54 2.05 -10.45 -0.10
N PRO A 55 2.26 -10.12 1.19
CA PRO A 55 1.94 -8.80 1.72
C PRO A 55 2.83 -7.73 1.08
N VAL A 56 2.23 -6.57 0.81
CA VAL A 56 2.92 -5.39 0.30
C VAL A 56 2.84 -4.27 1.33
N HIS A 57 3.99 -3.82 1.81
CA HIS A 57 4.04 -2.61 2.62
C HIS A 57 3.93 -1.37 1.73
N ILE A 58 3.30 -0.31 2.22
CA ILE A 58 3.13 0.93 1.44
C ILE A 58 4.47 1.52 0.98
N ASN A 59 5.51 1.40 1.79
CA ASN A 59 6.85 1.87 1.42
C ASN A 59 7.45 1.05 0.27
N ASP A 60 7.15 -0.25 0.18
CA ASP A 60 7.59 -1.11 -0.93
C ASP A 60 6.88 -0.75 -2.23
N LEU A 61 5.58 -0.43 -2.14
CA LEU A 61 4.84 0.09 -3.29
C LEU A 61 5.43 1.44 -3.74
N ASN A 62 5.71 2.36 -2.82
CA ASN A 62 6.33 3.65 -3.13
C ASN A 62 7.73 3.48 -3.75
N ALA A 63 8.54 2.56 -3.23
CA ALA A 63 9.85 2.25 -3.82
C ALA A 63 9.71 1.72 -5.26
N THR A 64 8.73 0.85 -5.49
CA THR A 64 8.43 0.31 -6.83
C THR A 64 7.96 1.41 -7.79
N LEU A 65 7.08 2.30 -7.35
CA LEU A 65 6.61 3.45 -8.14
C LEU A 65 7.78 4.38 -8.52
N LEU A 66 8.64 4.72 -7.55
CA LEU A 66 9.81 5.56 -7.80
C LEU A 66 10.77 4.91 -8.80
N GLN A 67 11.01 3.61 -8.68
CA GLN A 67 11.85 2.88 -9.64
C GLN A 67 11.27 2.93 -11.06
N GLN A 68 9.95 2.79 -11.22
CA GLN A 68 9.31 2.90 -12.53
C GLN A 68 9.42 4.30 -13.15
N MET A 69 9.60 5.32 -12.32
CA MET A 69 9.92 6.69 -12.73
C MET A 69 11.42 6.93 -12.96
N GLY A 70 12.27 5.91 -12.82
CA GLY A 70 13.73 6.04 -12.95
C GLY A 70 14.38 6.71 -11.73
N ILE A 71 13.72 6.76 -10.60
CA ILE A 71 14.19 7.41 -9.38
C ILE A 71 14.63 6.35 -8.37
N ASP A 72 15.86 6.48 -7.89
CA ASP A 72 16.37 5.69 -6.77
C ASP A 72 15.75 6.20 -5.46
N HIS A 73 14.89 5.39 -4.86
CA HIS A 73 14.15 5.77 -3.65
C HIS A 73 15.04 5.96 -2.41
N GLU A 74 16.24 5.37 -2.38
CA GLU A 74 17.19 5.55 -1.28
C GLU A 74 17.95 6.86 -1.40
N ARG A 75 18.15 7.35 -2.61
CA ARG A 75 18.85 8.61 -2.90
C ARG A 75 17.91 9.81 -2.97
N LEU A 76 16.62 9.59 -3.15
CA LEU A 76 15.62 10.66 -3.10
C LEU A 76 15.38 11.06 -1.65
N THR A 77 16.02 12.14 -1.24
CA THR A 77 15.90 12.68 0.11
C THR A 77 15.43 14.12 0.11
N TYR A 78 14.73 14.51 1.16
CA TYR A 78 14.38 15.88 1.47
C TYR A 78 14.92 16.25 2.84
N ARG A 79 15.75 17.27 2.90
CA ARG A 79 16.36 17.70 4.16
C ARG A 79 15.38 18.54 4.98
N PHE A 80 15.02 18.02 6.15
CA PHE A 80 14.12 18.70 7.09
C PHE A 80 14.60 18.51 8.52
N LEU A 81 14.68 19.62 9.28
CA LEU A 81 15.17 19.63 10.67
C LEU A 81 16.52 18.91 10.86
N GLY A 82 17.44 19.08 9.90
CA GLY A 82 18.77 18.48 9.95
C GLY A 82 18.85 17.01 9.55
N LEU A 83 17.74 16.37 9.22
CA LEU A 83 17.65 14.97 8.78
C LEU A 83 17.29 14.88 7.30
N ASP A 84 17.90 13.93 6.61
CA ASP A 84 17.52 13.58 5.24
C ASP A 84 16.35 12.59 5.28
N GLN A 85 15.15 13.09 4.98
CA GLN A 85 13.92 12.33 4.96
C GLN A 85 13.75 11.61 3.64
N ARG A 86 13.34 10.34 3.65
CA ARG A 86 12.98 9.57 2.46
C ARG A 86 11.46 9.39 2.38
N LEU A 87 10.93 9.35 1.16
CA LEU A 87 9.53 9.02 0.93
C LEU A 87 9.19 7.58 1.40
N THR A 88 10.16 6.68 1.35
CA THR A 88 10.04 5.27 1.74
C THR A 88 10.39 5.01 3.21
N GLY A 89 10.54 6.06 4.02
CA GLY A 89 10.79 5.96 5.45
C GLY A 89 12.23 5.55 5.80
N VAL A 90 12.43 5.20 7.07
CA VAL A 90 13.74 4.80 7.62
C VAL A 90 13.95 3.29 7.62
N GLU A 91 12.88 2.52 7.60
CA GLU A 91 12.92 1.07 7.44
C GLU A 91 13.21 0.73 5.98
N GLY A 92 14.00 -0.30 5.74
CA GLY A 92 14.42 -0.66 4.39
C GLY A 92 13.22 -1.08 3.51
N ALA A 93 12.79 -0.21 2.60
CA ALA A 93 11.80 -0.54 1.59
C ALA A 93 12.42 -1.34 0.45
N LYS A 94 11.62 -2.19 -0.18
CA LYS A 94 12.04 -3.07 -1.28
C LYS A 94 11.16 -2.86 -2.50
N VAL A 95 11.81 -2.77 -3.64
CA VAL A 95 11.09 -2.86 -4.92
C VAL A 95 10.48 -4.25 -5.07
N ILE A 96 9.29 -4.32 -5.63
CA ILE A 96 8.54 -5.57 -5.87
C ILE A 96 8.63 -5.91 -7.37
N PRO A 97 9.62 -6.73 -7.80
CA PRO A 97 9.83 -7.01 -9.23
C PRO A 97 8.63 -7.72 -9.88
N GLN A 98 7.85 -8.45 -9.08
CA GLN A 98 6.69 -9.19 -9.57
C GLN A 98 5.59 -8.28 -10.16
N LEU A 99 5.55 -7.02 -9.72
CA LEU A 99 4.58 -6.03 -10.21
C LEU A 99 4.98 -5.41 -11.56
N VAL A 100 6.24 -5.55 -11.96
CA VAL A 100 6.82 -4.87 -13.12
C VAL A 100 6.85 -5.81 -14.33
N ALA A 101 6.56 -5.25 -15.51
CA ALA A 101 6.57 -5.98 -16.79
C ALA A 101 7.99 -6.32 -17.26
#